data_588c1d3c7e3d04abd526f6b1f312263d
#
_entry.id   588c1d3c7e3d04abd526f6b1f312263d
#
_cell.length_a   1.000
_cell.length_b   1.000
_cell.length_c   1.000
_cell.angle_alpha   90.00
_cell.angle_beta   90.00
_cell.angle_gamma   90.00
#
_symmetry.space_group_name_H-M   'P 1'
#
loop_
_entity.id
_entity.type
_entity.pdbx_description
1 polymer ?
#
loop_
_entity_poly.entity_id
_entity_poly.type
_entity_poly.pdbx_seq_one_letter_code
_entity_poly.pdbx_strand_id
1 'polypeptide(L)'
;MFAHSDPDHRAGCTHALDREPDAAAEHDRRAVSRGRAVAVAALLVSGCAATVLSGCAAPGAPAPPPAGTVVDYQLGGGYDPPAGVGGVVRDSTDEPAEGLYSVCYVNGFQTQPADREVWLDERPDLVLHRDGEPLIDENWPDELILDASTGGKRQRIAEELAATFDRCASAGFDAIEIDNLDSYTRSDGMLSQNDAVALASLYAEHAHADGLAIAQKNSAEFGERGRDEAGFDFAVAEECHRFDECELYTDVWGDHLLDIEYSDDLRGSFAEVCADPQVPSSTILRDRDLTTPDNPDYVFESC
;
A
#
# COMPACT_ATOMS: atom_id res chain seq x y z
N MET A 1 -38.20 35.69 -1.92
CA MET A 1 -39.16 36.26 -0.99
C MET A 1 -38.82 35.68 0.38
N PHE A 2 -38.17 36.50 1.24
CA PHE A 2 -38.22 36.61 2.71
C PHE A 2 -38.19 35.31 3.55
N ALA A 3 -37.48 35.16 4.66
CA ALA A 3 -36.55 35.95 5.44
C ALA A 3 -36.08 35.01 6.57
N HIS A 4 -34.80 35.08 6.92
CA HIS A 4 -34.20 35.36 8.22
C HIS A 4 -34.89 34.84 9.48
N SER A 5 -34.17 34.08 10.30
CA SER A 5 -33.87 34.42 11.70
C SER A 5 -32.91 33.41 12.35
N ASP A 6 -31.66 33.81 12.63
CA ASP A 6 -30.86 33.48 13.80
C ASP A 6 -31.33 34.36 14.97
N PRO A 7 -31.17 34.11 16.28
CA PRO A 7 -29.83 34.10 16.90
C PRO A 7 -29.65 33.25 18.20
N ASP A 8 -28.36 33.08 18.53
CA ASP A 8 -27.73 33.10 19.86
C ASP A 8 -28.34 32.39 21.06
N HIS A 9 -27.55 31.52 21.69
CA HIS A 9 -27.27 31.63 23.11
C HIS A 9 -25.90 31.07 23.49
N ARG A 10 -25.04 32.02 23.91
CA ARG A 10 -23.87 31.81 24.75
C ARG A 10 -24.28 31.50 26.19
N ALA A 11 -23.49 30.69 26.86
CA ALA A 11 -22.99 30.78 28.25
C ALA A 11 -22.32 29.46 28.58
N GLY A 12 -21.14 29.30 29.06
CA GLY A 12 -20.29 30.16 29.87
C GLY A 12 -19.97 29.46 31.17
N CYS A 13 -18.69 29.49 31.56
CA CYS A 13 -18.13 29.27 32.92
C CYS A 13 -17.80 27.82 33.30
N THR A 14 -16.57 27.48 33.50
CA THR A 14 -15.42 27.87 34.33
C THR A 14 -15.27 27.06 35.64
N HIS A 15 -13.99 26.72 35.89
CA HIS A 15 -13.35 26.38 37.19
C HIS A 15 -13.52 24.94 37.70
N ALA A 16 -12.53 24.27 38.28
CA ALA A 16 -11.33 24.76 38.96
C ALA A 16 -10.27 23.65 39.06
N LEU A 17 -9.05 24.12 39.10
CA LEU A 17 -7.86 23.56 39.70
C LEU A 17 -8.08 23.00 41.12
N ASP A 18 -7.33 21.98 41.47
CA ASP A 18 -6.55 21.88 42.75
C ASP A 18 -6.05 20.45 42.93
N ARG A 19 -4.80 20.31 42.93
CA ARG A 19 -3.73 20.21 43.96
C ARG A 19 -3.23 18.79 44.19
N GLU A 20 -1.97 18.63 43.85
CA GLU A 20 -1.06 17.73 44.59
C GLU A 20 -0.97 18.15 46.08
N PRO A 21 -0.50 17.25 47.01
CA PRO A 21 0.87 17.46 47.43
C PRO A 21 1.72 16.19 47.71
N ASP A 22 3.04 16.43 47.61
CA ASP A 22 4.20 15.81 48.17
C ASP A 22 4.06 15.10 49.52
N ALA A 23 4.93 14.10 49.73
CA ALA A 23 5.74 13.85 50.93
C ALA A 23 6.69 12.68 50.63
N ALA A 24 7.93 12.84 50.39
CA ALA A 24 9.14 13.12 51.20
C ALA A 24 9.47 12.05 52.25
N ALA A 25 10.64 11.45 51.99
CA ALA A 25 11.74 11.05 52.90
C ALA A 25 11.52 9.96 53.98
N GLU A 26 12.39 8.98 54.06
CA GLU A 26 13.47 9.04 55.05
C GLU A 26 14.46 7.87 54.97
N HIS A 27 15.69 8.20 55.24
CA HIS A 27 16.90 7.42 55.46
C HIS A 27 16.75 6.18 56.34
N ASP A 28 17.53 5.15 56.08
CA ASP A 28 18.37 4.60 57.12
C ASP A 28 19.71 4.03 56.61
N ARG A 29 20.78 4.49 57.21
CA ARG A 29 22.17 4.04 57.06
C ARG A 29 22.49 3.10 58.23
N ARG A 30 23.16 1.97 57.95
CA ARG A 30 24.15 1.31 58.86
C ARG A 30 24.92 0.31 58.04
N ALA A 31 26.15 0.50 57.83
CA ALA A 31 27.37 0.35 58.63
C ALA A 31 28.00 -1.06 58.50
N VAL A 32 29.07 -1.04 57.74
CA VAL A 32 30.42 -1.65 57.94
C VAL A 32 30.53 -2.99 58.68
N SER A 33 31.05 -4.01 57.99
CA SER A 33 32.02 -4.92 58.60
C SER A 33 33.07 -5.38 57.58
N ARG A 34 34.32 -5.14 57.97
CA ARG A 34 35.55 -5.58 57.28
C ARG A 34 35.78 -7.06 57.57
N GLY A 35 35.85 -7.90 56.58
CA GLY A 35 36.37 -9.27 56.70
C GLY A 35 37.46 -9.49 55.66
N ARG A 36 38.71 -9.65 56.12
CA ARG A 36 39.84 -10.12 55.33
C ARG A 36 39.62 -11.60 54.99
N ALA A 37 39.71 -11.98 53.74
CA ALA A 37 39.87 -13.38 53.38
C ALA A 37 40.83 -13.51 52.20
N VAL A 38 41.66 -14.46 52.33
CA VAL A 38 42.83 -14.97 51.66
C VAL A 38 42.58 -15.26 50.18
N ALA A 39 43.54 -14.85 49.34
CA ALA A 39 43.60 -15.18 47.94
C ALA A 39 43.97 -16.66 47.74
N VAL A 40 43.10 -17.39 47.02
CA VAL A 40 43.46 -18.66 46.39
C VAL A 40 43.33 -18.43 44.87
N ALA A 41 44.46 -18.43 44.19
CA ALA A 41 44.51 -18.37 42.73
C ALA A 41 44.12 -19.73 42.15
N ALA A 42 42.93 -19.81 41.57
CA ALA A 42 42.54 -20.91 40.71
C ALA A 42 42.62 -20.43 39.23
N LEU A 43 43.59 -20.95 38.48
CA LEU A 43 43.67 -20.82 37.05
C LEU A 43 42.52 -21.58 36.41
N LEU A 44 41.50 -20.85 36.02
CA LEU A 44 40.46 -21.37 35.10
C LEU A 44 40.82 -20.98 33.66
N VAL A 45 41.18 -21.99 32.90
CA VAL A 45 41.31 -21.91 31.43
C VAL A 45 39.89 -21.68 30.88
N SER A 46 39.57 -20.43 30.57
CA SER A 46 38.33 -20.06 29.91
C SER A 46 38.44 -20.39 28.39
N GLY A 47 37.89 -21.53 28.02
CA GLY A 47 37.60 -21.81 26.61
C GLY A 47 36.51 -20.86 26.11
N CYS A 48 36.89 -19.86 25.28
CA CYS A 48 35.92 -19.06 24.50
C CYS A 48 35.26 -19.99 23.46
N ALA A 49 34.10 -20.53 23.80
CA ALA A 49 33.17 -20.99 22.82
C ALA A 49 32.55 -19.74 22.14
N ALA A 50 33.03 -19.41 20.95
CA ALA A 50 32.38 -18.42 20.09
C ALA A 50 31.03 -19.00 19.65
N THR A 51 29.99 -18.66 20.34
CA THR A 51 28.62 -18.83 19.85
C THR A 51 28.45 -17.87 18.68
N VAL A 52 28.47 -18.43 17.47
CA VAL A 52 28.01 -17.72 16.26
C VAL A 52 26.51 -17.51 16.43
N LEU A 53 26.13 -16.35 16.93
CA LEU A 53 24.76 -15.86 16.82
C LEU A 53 24.56 -15.60 15.35
N SER A 54 23.91 -16.53 14.65
CA SER A 54 23.23 -16.21 13.38
C SER A 54 22.20 -15.15 13.73
N GLY A 55 22.55 -13.88 13.56
CA GLY A 55 21.61 -12.79 13.60
C GLY A 55 20.66 -13.01 12.42
N CYS A 56 19.41 -13.35 12.70
CA CYS A 56 18.35 -13.03 11.76
C CYS A 56 18.45 -11.51 11.56
N ALA A 57 18.86 -11.06 10.39
CA ALA A 57 18.71 -9.66 10.02
C ALA A 57 17.21 -9.36 10.17
N ALA A 58 16.87 -8.32 10.93
CA ALA A 58 15.51 -7.82 10.90
C ALA A 58 15.16 -7.50 9.44
N PRO A 59 13.94 -7.79 8.97
CA PRO A 59 13.51 -7.32 7.66
C PRO A 59 13.84 -5.84 7.55
N GLY A 60 14.39 -5.41 6.41
CA GLY A 60 14.58 -3.98 6.13
C GLY A 60 13.25 -3.26 6.31
N ALA A 61 13.25 -1.97 6.64
CA ALA A 61 12.03 -1.19 6.60
C ALA A 61 11.43 -1.30 5.18
N PRO A 62 10.08 -1.33 5.03
CA PRO A 62 9.44 -1.28 3.73
C PRO A 62 10.01 -0.13 2.89
N ALA A 63 10.32 -0.39 1.64
CA ALA A 63 10.92 0.62 0.78
C ALA A 63 10.31 0.52 -0.63
N PRO A 64 9.95 1.66 -1.25
CA PRO A 64 9.50 1.67 -2.63
C PRO A 64 10.60 1.16 -3.56
N PRO A 65 10.28 0.84 -4.84
CA PRO A 65 11.30 0.51 -5.82
C PRO A 65 12.33 1.64 -5.91
N PRO A 66 13.61 1.36 -6.21
CA PRO A 66 14.58 2.41 -6.44
C PRO A 66 14.07 3.42 -7.47
N ALA A 67 14.29 4.71 -7.20
CA ALA A 67 13.81 5.80 -8.05
C ALA A 67 14.17 5.58 -9.53
N GLY A 68 13.21 5.76 -10.43
CA GLY A 68 13.38 5.57 -11.87
C GLY A 68 13.57 4.11 -12.31
N THR A 69 13.23 3.13 -11.46
CA THR A 69 13.27 1.71 -11.85
C THR A 69 12.23 1.44 -12.93
N VAL A 70 12.69 0.89 -14.06
CA VAL A 70 11.79 0.35 -15.08
C VAL A 70 11.20 -0.96 -14.55
N VAL A 71 9.87 -1.04 -14.52
CA VAL A 71 9.13 -2.21 -14.00
C VAL A 71 8.26 -2.77 -15.12
N ASP A 72 8.33 -4.07 -15.36
CA ASP A 72 7.46 -4.75 -16.33
C ASP A 72 6.14 -5.16 -15.67
N TYR A 73 5.03 -4.77 -16.30
CA TYR A 73 3.68 -4.98 -15.78
C TYR A 73 3.11 -6.28 -16.35
N GLN A 74 3.10 -7.35 -15.56
CA GLN A 74 2.91 -8.75 -16.00
C GLN A 74 1.62 -9.39 -15.45
N LEU A 75 0.47 -8.70 -15.47
CA LEU A 75 -0.79 -9.25 -14.93
C LEU A 75 -1.42 -10.34 -15.79
N GLY A 76 -1.02 -10.46 -17.05
CA GLY A 76 -1.44 -11.57 -17.92
C GLY A 76 -0.68 -12.88 -17.71
N GLY A 77 0.24 -12.91 -16.73
CA GLY A 77 1.07 -14.07 -16.34
C GLY A 77 2.56 -13.73 -16.26
N GLY A 78 3.25 -14.34 -15.31
CA GLY A 78 4.69 -14.10 -15.08
C GLY A 78 5.58 -14.71 -16.17
N TYR A 79 6.60 -13.95 -16.61
CA TYR A 79 7.65 -14.39 -17.53
C TYR A 79 8.98 -13.70 -17.20
N ASP A 80 10.08 -14.16 -17.81
CA ASP A 80 11.38 -13.51 -17.67
C ASP A 80 11.35 -12.14 -18.36
N PRO A 81 11.48 -11.01 -17.63
CA PRO A 81 11.35 -9.69 -18.21
C PRO A 81 12.50 -9.34 -19.15
N PRO A 82 12.33 -8.37 -20.06
CA PRO A 82 13.40 -7.90 -20.94
C PRO A 82 14.61 -7.37 -20.18
N ALA A 83 15.77 -7.36 -20.86
CA ALA A 83 17.00 -6.83 -20.28
C ALA A 83 16.85 -5.33 -19.96
N GLY A 84 17.31 -4.93 -18.76
CA GLY A 84 17.21 -3.54 -18.28
C GLY A 84 16.03 -3.28 -17.35
N VAL A 85 15.09 -4.20 -17.27
CA VAL A 85 14.01 -4.17 -16.26
C VAL A 85 14.57 -4.45 -14.88
N GLY A 86 14.22 -3.61 -13.91
CA GLY A 86 14.66 -3.71 -12.52
C GLY A 86 13.60 -4.25 -11.57
N GLY A 87 12.36 -4.40 -12.02
CA GLY A 87 11.27 -4.94 -11.23
C GLY A 87 10.12 -5.47 -12.07
N VAL A 88 9.17 -6.14 -11.42
CA VAL A 88 7.94 -6.65 -12.03
C VAL A 88 6.74 -6.36 -11.15
N VAL A 89 5.56 -6.21 -11.77
CA VAL A 89 4.27 -6.31 -11.09
C VAL A 89 3.59 -7.59 -11.56
N ARG A 90 3.15 -8.42 -10.64
CA ARG A 90 2.47 -9.70 -10.92
C ARG A 90 1.23 -9.86 -10.08
N ASP A 91 0.26 -10.59 -10.61
CA ASP A 91 -0.93 -10.95 -9.85
C ASP A 91 -0.54 -11.68 -8.56
N SER A 92 -1.33 -11.46 -7.52
CA SER A 92 -1.10 -12.06 -6.19
C SER A 92 -1.09 -13.59 -6.18
N THR A 93 -1.54 -14.26 -7.24
CA THR A 93 -1.48 -15.72 -7.41
C THR A 93 -0.19 -16.20 -8.09
N ASP A 94 0.61 -15.29 -8.63
CA ASP A 94 1.91 -15.58 -9.24
C ASP A 94 3.06 -15.57 -8.21
N GLU A 95 4.25 -15.98 -8.66
CA GLU A 95 5.47 -15.92 -7.87
C GLU A 95 6.28 -14.64 -8.20
N PRO A 96 7.01 -14.05 -7.23
CA PRO A 96 7.90 -12.93 -7.49
C PRO A 96 9.02 -13.30 -8.47
N ALA A 97 9.64 -12.33 -9.13
CA ALA A 97 10.78 -12.56 -10.01
C ALA A 97 12.08 -12.60 -9.21
N GLU A 98 12.88 -13.67 -9.36
CA GLU A 98 14.13 -13.85 -8.63
C GLU A 98 15.12 -12.71 -8.91
N GLY A 99 15.54 -12.00 -7.85
CA GLY A 99 16.56 -10.95 -7.92
C GLY A 99 16.07 -9.61 -8.47
N LEU A 100 14.79 -9.44 -8.72
CA LEU A 100 14.16 -8.19 -9.13
C LEU A 100 13.19 -7.69 -8.05
N TYR A 101 12.98 -6.37 -7.98
CA TYR A 101 11.95 -5.80 -7.15
C TYR A 101 10.58 -6.30 -7.62
N SER A 102 9.80 -6.91 -6.75
CA SER A 102 8.54 -7.55 -7.13
C SER A 102 7.37 -6.96 -6.38
N VAL A 103 6.39 -6.46 -7.13
CA VAL A 103 5.14 -5.87 -6.61
C VAL A 103 4.02 -6.88 -6.81
N CYS A 104 3.30 -7.17 -5.72
CA CYS A 104 2.15 -8.05 -5.68
C CYS A 104 0.88 -7.24 -5.96
N TYR A 105 0.24 -7.45 -7.10
CA TYR A 105 -1.04 -6.83 -7.44
C TYR A 105 -2.17 -7.47 -6.65
N VAL A 106 -2.98 -6.63 -6.00
CA VAL A 106 -4.15 -7.03 -5.21
C VAL A 106 -5.33 -6.12 -5.54
N ASN A 107 -6.45 -6.69 -5.93
CA ASN A 107 -7.70 -5.95 -6.04
C ASN A 107 -8.25 -5.68 -4.63
N GLY A 108 -8.16 -4.44 -4.18
CA GLY A 108 -8.44 -4.09 -2.78
C GLY A 108 -9.79 -3.43 -2.54
N PHE A 109 -10.44 -2.94 -3.59
CA PHE A 109 -11.69 -2.19 -3.50
C PHE A 109 -12.83 -2.82 -4.30
N GLN A 110 -12.49 -3.83 -5.07
CA GLN A 110 -13.41 -4.73 -5.76
C GLN A 110 -12.98 -6.17 -5.51
N THR A 111 -13.85 -7.13 -5.85
CA THR A 111 -13.50 -8.54 -5.74
C THR A 111 -12.71 -8.99 -6.96
N GLN A 112 -11.81 -9.96 -6.80
CA GLN A 112 -11.32 -10.70 -7.95
C GLN A 112 -12.48 -11.46 -8.60
N PRO A 113 -12.53 -11.56 -9.95
CA PRO A 113 -13.57 -12.31 -10.65
C PRO A 113 -13.74 -13.75 -10.14
N ALA A 114 -12.64 -14.43 -9.82
CA ALA A 114 -12.64 -15.80 -9.29
C ALA A 114 -13.27 -15.93 -7.90
N ASP A 115 -13.25 -14.86 -7.10
CA ASP A 115 -13.73 -14.86 -5.72
C ASP A 115 -15.17 -14.33 -5.58
N ARG A 116 -15.77 -13.85 -6.68
CA ARG A 116 -17.09 -13.21 -6.72
C ARG A 116 -18.16 -13.99 -5.95
N GLU A 117 -18.29 -15.29 -6.22
CA GLU A 117 -19.31 -16.13 -5.60
C GLU A 117 -19.03 -16.31 -4.09
N VAL A 118 -17.77 -16.41 -3.68
CA VAL A 118 -17.39 -16.50 -2.26
C VAL A 118 -17.80 -15.24 -1.50
N TRP A 119 -17.62 -14.06 -2.09
CA TRP A 119 -18.05 -12.81 -1.45
C TRP A 119 -19.58 -12.72 -1.35
N LEU A 120 -20.32 -13.13 -2.37
CA LEU A 120 -21.79 -13.12 -2.35
C LEU A 120 -22.39 -14.13 -1.34
N ASP A 121 -21.77 -15.29 -1.20
CA ASP A 121 -22.28 -16.37 -0.33
C ASP A 121 -21.86 -16.20 1.13
N GLU A 122 -20.61 -15.81 1.38
CA GLU A 122 -20.04 -15.79 2.72
C GLU A 122 -19.97 -14.38 3.35
N ARG A 123 -19.89 -13.33 2.50
CA ARG A 123 -19.67 -11.95 2.95
C ARG A 123 -20.58 -10.93 2.24
N PRO A 124 -21.88 -11.25 2.00
CA PRO A 124 -22.75 -10.38 1.20
C PRO A 124 -22.91 -8.98 1.79
N ASP A 125 -22.72 -8.81 3.10
CA ASP A 125 -22.80 -7.52 3.77
C ASP A 125 -21.55 -6.63 3.58
N LEU A 126 -20.47 -7.17 3.03
CA LEU A 126 -19.26 -6.44 2.64
C LEU A 126 -19.23 -6.06 1.15
N VAL A 127 -20.20 -6.53 0.37
CA VAL A 127 -20.41 -6.11 -1.01
C VAL A 127 -21.35 -4.91 -1.03
N LEU A 128 -21.07 -3.91 -1.86
CA LEU A 128 -21.92 -2.74 -2.01
C LEU A 128 -23.20 -3.11 -2.74
N HIS A 129 -24.35 -2.79 -2.16
CA HIS A 129 -25.66 -3.08 -2.74
C HIS A 129 -26.45 -1.79 -2.99
N ARG A 130 -27.20 -1.76 -4.11
CA ARG A 130 -28.21 -0.75 -4.39
C ARG A 130 -29.55 -1.46 -4.65
N ASP A 131 -30.59 -1.02 -3.95
CA ASP A 131 -31.95 -1.58 -4.05
C ASP A 131 -32.02 -3.11 -3.79
N GLY A 132 -31.08 -3.63 -3.01
CA GLY A 132 -31.00 -5.05 -2.64
C GLY A 132 -30.20 -5.92 -3.59
N GLU A 133 -29.68 -5.36 -4.69
CA GLU A 133 -28.81 -6.06 -5.64
C GLU A 133 -27.36 -5.58 -5.52
N PRO A 134 -26.36 -6.44 -5.72
CA PRO A 134 -24.96 -6.03 -5.77
C PRO A 134 -24.75 -4.94 -6.82
N LEU A 135 -24.03 -3.88 -6.46
CA LEU A 135 -23.62 -2.87 -7.40
C LEU A 135 -22.43 -3.38 -8.21
N ILE A 136 -22.60 -3.40 -9.53
CA ILE A 136 -21.59 -3.90 -10.47
C ILE A 136 -20.91 -2.70 -11.13
N ASP A 137 -19.59 -2.77 -11.26
CA ASP A 137 -18.84 -1.84 -12.11
C ASP A 137 -19.11 -2.16 -13.58
N GLU A 138 -19.64 -1.19 -14.34
CA GLU A 138 -19.96 -1.40 -15.75
C GLU A 138 -18.73 -1.68 -16.62
N ASN A 139 -17.54 -1.22 -16.19
CA ASN A 139 -16.27 -1.46 -16.89
C ASN A 139 -15.70 -2.85 -16.57
N TRP A 140 -15.99 -3.38 -15.36
CA TRP A 140 -15.52 -4.66 -14.85
C TRP A 140 -16.68 -5.48 -14.29
N PRO A 141 -17.58 -5.98 -15.15
CA PRO A 141 -18.88 -6.55 -14.73
C PRO A 141 -18.76 -7.85 -13.92
N ASP A 142 -17.62 -8.50 -13.95
CA ASP A 142 -17.34 -9.71 -13.16
C ASP A 142 -16.79 -9.39 -11.75
N GLU A 143 -16.56 -8.12 -11.44
CA GLU A 143 -16.06 -7.65 -10.15
C GLU A 143 -17.17 -6.96 -9.36
N LEU A 144 -17.18 -7.16 -8.04
CA LEU A 144 -18.12 -6.53 -7.12
C LEU A 144 -17.42 -5.41 -6.35
N ILE A 145 -18.05 -4.25 -6.26
CA ILE A 145 -17.56 -3.13 -5.44
C ILE A 145 -17.69 -3.51 -3.95
N LEU A 146 -16.60 -3.36 -3.18
CA LEU A 146 -16.60 -3.61 -1.75
C LEU A 146 -17.20 -2.42 -0.99
N ASP A 147 -18.02 -2.71 0.04
CA ASP A 147 -18.70 -1.69 0.83
C ASP A 147 -17.82 -1.12 1.95
N ALA A 148 -17.01 -0.13 1.61
CA ALA A 148 -16.15 0.59 2.54
C ALA A 148 -16.90 1.69 3.35
N SER A 149 -18.23 1.78 3.31
CA SER A 149 -18.99 2.91 3.85
C SER A 149 -18.89 3.11 5.37
N THR A 150 -18.55 2.07 6.12
CA THR A 150 -18.42 2.15 7.58
C THR A 150 -17.08 1.62 8.08
N GLY A 151 -16.60 2.16 9.22
CA GLY A 151 -15.35 1.68 9.84
C GLY A 151 -15.36 0.17 10.14
N GLY A 152 -16.50 -0.38 10.57
CA GLY A 152 -16.63 -1.82 10.85
C GLY A 152 -16.52 -2.68 9.59
N LYS A 153 -17.06 -2.21 8.45
CA LYS A 153 -16.91 -2.91 7.17
C LYS A 153 -15.49 -2.82 6.66
N ARG A 154 -14.89 -1.62 6.68
CA ARG A 154 -13.47 -1.44 6.30
C ARG A 154 -12.54 -2.36 7.07
N GLN A 155 -12.72 -2.46 8.39
CA GLN A 155 -11.91 -3.36 9.21
C GLN A 155 -12.05 -4.82 8.77
N ARG A 156 -13.28 -5.30 8.53
CA ARG A 156 -13.52 -6.67 8.08
C ARG A 156 -13.00 -6.93 6.66
N ILE A 157 -13.14 -5.97 5.76
CA ILE A 157 -12.57 -6.08 4.40
C ILE A 157 -11.04 -6.21 4.49
N ALA A 158 -10.38 -5.37 5.30
CA ALA A 158 -8.95 -5.46 5.50
C ALA A 158 -8.52 -6.81 6.12
N GLU A 159 -9.29 -7.33 7.10
CA GLU A 159 -9.06 -8.65 7.68
C GLU A 159 -9.20 -9.79 6.66
N GLU A 160 -10.15 -9.71 5.72
CA GLU A 160 -10.33 -10.70 4.65
C GLU A 160 -9.16 -10.70 3.66
N LEU A 161 -8.61 -9.52 3.32
CA LEU A 161 -7.48 -9.40 2.40
C LEU A 161 -6.12 -9.64 3.07
N ALA A 162 -6.06 -9.65 4.39
CA ALA A 162 -4.83 -9.90 5.14
C ALA A 162 -4.11 -11.17 4.70
N ALA A 163 -4.85 -12.27 4.48
CA ALA A 163 -4.27 -13.53 4.03
C ALA A 163 -3.58 -13.45 2.65
N THR A 164 -4.04 -12.54 1.79
CA THR A 164 -3.38 -12.27 0.50
C THR A 164 -2.08 -11.51 0.71
N PHE A 165 -2.05 -10.52 1.59
CA PHE A 165 -0.85 -9.77 1.94
C PHE A 165 0.20 -10.67 2.60
N ASP A 166 -0.21 -11.47 3.60
CA ASP A 166 0.65 -12.49 4.26
C ASP A 166 1.27 -13.45 3.24
N ARG A 167 0.50 -13.85 2.22
CA ARG A 167 0.99 -14.72 1.15
C ARG A 167 2.01 -14.00 0.28
N CYS A 168 1.75 -12.76 -0.15
CA CYS A 168 2.70 -11.97 -0.94
C CYS A 168 4.02 -11.77 -0.18
N ALA A 169 3.96 -11.43 1.11
CA ALA A 169 5.14 -11.31 1.98
C ALA A 169 5.90 -12.64 2.10
N SER A 170 5.17 -13.75 2.33
CA SER A 170 5.76 -15.08 2.47
C SER A 170 6.36 -15.61 1.18
N ALA A 171 5.82 -15.23 0.02
CA ALA A 171 6.36 -15.56 -1.30
C ALA A 171 7.64 -14.78 -1.62
N GLY A 172 7.86 -13.63 -0.96
CA GLY A 172 9.04 -12.80 -1.14
C GLY A 172 8.85 -11.62 -2.10
N PHE A 173 7.61 -11.15 -2.26
CA PHE A 173 7.36 -9.84 -2.87
C PHE A 173 7.92 -8.73 -1.97
N ASP A 174 8.25 -7.59 -2.57
CA ASP A 174 8.78 -6.41 -1.88
C ASP A 174 7.69 -5.38 -1.56
N ALA A 175 6.60 -5.38 -2.33
CA ALA A 175 5.51 -4.43 -2.20
C ALA A 175 4.16 -5.01 -2.61
N ILE A 176 3.10 -4.30 -2.20
CA ILE A 176 1.72 -4.48 -2.68
C ILE A 176 1.37 -3.32 -3.63
N GLU A 177 0.68 -3.59 -4.71
CA GLU A 177 -0.12 -2.62 -5.46
C GLU A 177 -1.58 -2.87 -5.15
N ILE A 178 -2.29 -1.83 -4.66
CA ILE A 178 -3.70 -1.97 -4.29
C ILE A 178 -4.59 -1.30 -5.33
N ASP A 179 -5.33 -2.09 -6.08
CA ASP A 179 -6.12 -1.62 -7.22
C ASP A 179 -7.56 -1.28 -6.87
N ASN A 180 -8.23 -0.60 -7.80
CA ASN A 180 -9.60 -0.11 -7.73
C ASN A 180 -9.87 0.90 -6.60
N LEU A 181 -8.83 1.65 -6.21
CA LEU A 181 -8.89 2.69 -5.19
C LEU A 181 -9.97 3.74 -5.48
N ASP A 182 -10.26 4.00 -6.75
CA ASP A 182 -11.24 4.94 -7.25
C ASP A 182 -12.66 4.37 -7.38
N SER A 183 -12.92 3.14 -6.92
CA SER A 183 -14.25 2.50 -7.00
C SER A 183 -15.38 3.35 -6.38
N TYR A 184 -15.03 4.27 -5.45
CA TYR A 184 -16.00 5.23 -4.91
C TYR A 184 -16.62 6.12 -5.99
N THR A 185 -15.92 6.40 -7.10
CA THR A 185 -16.45 7.20 -8.22
C THR A 185 -17.54 6.45 -8.99
N ARG A 186 -17.51 5.11 -8.93
CA ARG A 186 -18.45 4.18 -9.57
C ARG A 186 -19.53 3.65 -8.62
N SER A 187 -19.59 4.18 -7.40
CA SER A 187 -20.48 3.72 -6.33
C SER A 187 -21.86 4.41 -6.32
N ASP A 188 -22.23 5.19 -7.34
CA ASP A 188 -23.42 6.03 -7.37
C ASP A 188 -23.50 7.01 -6.17
N GLY A 189 -22.35 7.44 -5.65
CA GLY A 189 -22.25 8.36 -4.52
C GLY A 189 -22.51 7.71 -3.14
N MET A 190 -22.58 6.39 -3.08
CA MET A 190 -22.73 5.66 -1.80
C MET A 190 -21.41 5.54 -1.02
N LEU A 191 -20.29 5.62 -1.72
CA LEU A 191 -18.95 5.68 -1.13
C LEU A 191 -18.31 7.03 -1.43
N SER A 192 -17.40 7.45 -0.60
CA SER A 192 -16.64 8.70 -0.74
C SER A 192 -15.13 8.44 -0.83
N GLN A 193 -14.38 9.42 -1.34
CA GLN A 193 -12.92 9.40 -1.28
C GLN A 193 -12.39 9.17 0.14
N ASN A 194 -13.08 9.73 1.17
CA ASN A 194 -12.69 9.50 2.56
C ASN A 194 -12.84 8.04 2.99
N ASP A 195 -13.83 7.32 2.45
CA ASP A 195 -14.01 5.90 2.73
C ASP A 195 -12.87 5.09 2.08
N ALA A 196 -12.47 5.45 0.86
CA ALA A 196 -11.35 4.84 0.16
C ALA A 196 -10.02 5.07 0.89
N VAL A 197 -9.71 6.33 1.27
CA VAL A 197 -8.52 6.67 2.05
C VAL A 197 -8.48 5.90 3.38
N ALA A 198 -9.62 5.82 4.08
CA ALA A 198 -9.69 5.13 5.37
C ALA A 198 -9.56 3.60 5.25
N LEU A 199 -9.95 2.99 4.14
CA LEU A 199 -9.68 1.57 3.88
C LEU A 199 -8.22 1.37 3.47
N ALA A 200 -7.69 2.23 2.58
CA ALA A 200 -6.30 2.19 2.16
C ALA A 200 -5.33 2.28 3.34
N SER A 201 -5.63 3.11 4.36
CA SER A 201 -4.77 3.20 5.55
C SER A 201 -4.70 1.90 6.35
N LEU A 202 -5.77 1.12 6.40
CA LEU A 202 -5.75 -0.21 7.04
C LEU A 202 -4.89 -1.20 6.24
N TYR A 203 -4.93 -1.11 4.92
CA TYR A 203 -4.06 -1.92 4.05
C TYR A 203 -2.59 -1.55 4.22
N ALA A 204 -2.28 -0.25 4.28
CA ALA A 204 -0.91 0.23 4.48
C ALA A 204 -0.36 -0.21 5.85
N GLU A 205 -1.17 -0.11 6.92
CA GLU A 205 -0.78 -0.61 8.24
C GLU A 205 -0.42 -2.11 8.19
N HIS A 206 -1.20 -2.92 7.47
CA HIS A 206 -0.96 -4.36 7.35
C HIS A 206 0.28 -4.66 6.51
N ALA A 207 0.38 -4.07 5.31
CA ALA A 207 1.54 -4.25 4.43
C ALA A 207 2.85 -3.88 5.12
N HIS A 208 2.88 -2.75 5.82
CA HIS A 208 4.05 -2.31 6.58
C HIS A 208 4.40 -3.24 7.73
N ALA A 209 3.39 -3.81 8.43
CA ALA A 209 3.62 -4.80 9.49
C ALA A 209 4.28 -6.07 8.96
N ASP A 210 3.99 -6.45 7.71
CA ASP A 210 4.59 -7.59 7.01
C ASP A 210 5.92 -7.26 6.34
N GLY A 211 6.36 -6.00 6.39
CA GLY A 211 7.61 -5.53 5.80
C GLY A 211 7.50 -5.22 4.31
N LEU A 212 6.29 -5.12 3.75
CA LEU A 212 6.01 -4.75 2.36
C LEU A 212 5.80 -3.25 2.25
N ALA A 213 6.32 -2.62 1.18
CA ALA A 213 5.85 -1.32 0.75
C ALA A 213 4.46 -1.44 0.11
N ILE A 214 3.76 -0.31 -0.05
CA ILE A 214 2.44 -0.32 -0.69
C ILE A 214 2.28 0.85 -1.66
N ALA A 215 1.71 0.57 -2.83
CA ALA A 215 1.49 1.53 -3.90
C ALA A 215 0.05 2.00 -3.97
N GLN A 216 -0.11 3.32 -4.20
CA GLN A 216 -1.34 3.88 -4.71
C GLN A 216 -1.49 3.49 -6.19
N LYS A 217 -2.60 2.83 -6.56
CA LYS A 217 -2.95 2.66 -7.98
C LYS A 217 -3.86 3.78 -8.43
N ASN A 218 -3.48 4.45 -9.52
CA ASN A 218 -4.26 5.54 -10.12
C ASN A 218 -4.70 6.61 -9.10
N SER A 219 -5.85 7.27 -9.32
CA SER A 219 -6.45 8.24 -8.38
C SER A 219 -5.58 9.48 -8.13
N ALA A 220 -5.17 10.16 -9.22
CA ALA A 220 -4.35 11.39 -9.17
C ALA A 220 -4.94 12.47 -8.21
N GLU A 221 -6.26 12.50 -8.08
CA GLU A 221 -6.99 13.44 -7.22
C GLU A 221 -6.77 13.23 -5.72
N PHE A 222 -6.13 12.15 -5.30
CA PHE A 222 -5.74 11.97 -3.89
C PHE A 222 -4.62 12.94 -3.50
N GLY A 223 -3.72 13.27 -4.43
CA GLY A 223 -2.60 14.17 -4.15
C GLY A 223 -1.80 13.67 -2.93
N GLU A 224 -1.39 14.62 -2.07
CA GLU A 224 -0.64 14.29 -0.86
C GLU A 224 -1.39 13.39 0.14
N ARG A 225 -2.72 13.29 0.05
CA ARG A 225 -3.51 12.42 0.95
C ARG A 225 -3.16 10.94 0.78
N GLY A 226 -2.79 10.52 -0.43
CA GLY A 226 -2.31 9.15 -0.66
C GLY A 226 -1.12 8.81 0.23
N ARG A 227 -0.14 9.71 0.29
CA ARG A 227 1.05 9.57 1.14
C ARG A 227 0.74 9.82 2.62
N ASP A 228 0.09 10.95 2.94
CA ASP A 228 0.04 11.49 4.30
C ASP A 228 -1.11 10.90 5.14
N GLU A 229 -2.23 10.47 4.50
CA GLU A 229 -3.39 9.91 5.19
C GLU A 229 -3.56 8.41 4.94
N ALA A 230 -3.40 7.95 3.69
CA ALA A 230 -3.51 6.52 3.37
C ALA A 230 -2.24 5.73 3.69
N GLY A 231 -1.07 6.36 3.67
CA GLY A 231 0.20 5.73 4.03
C GLY A 231 0.88 4.99 2.88
N PHE A 232 0.58 5.32 1.63
CA PHE A 232 1.26 4.76 0.48
C PHE A 232 2.72 5.22 0.40
N ASP A 233 3.60 4.38 -0.14
CA ASP A 233 5.04 4.63 -0.27
C ASP A 233 5.44 5.10 -1.67
N PHE A 234 4.66 4.75 -2.69
CA PHE A 234 4.86 5.09 -4.09
C PHE A 234 3.53 5.01 -4.85
N ALA A 235 3.55 5.29 -6.16
CA ALA A 235 2.37 5.17 -6.99
C ALA A 235 2.61 4.34 -8.26
N VAL A 236 1.53 3.74 -8.75
CA VAL A 236 1.41 3.11 -10.07
C VAL A 236 0.29 3.81 -10.80
N ALA A 237 0.60 4.47 -11.91
CA ALA A 237 -0.36 5.15 -12.77
C ALA A 237 -0.52 4.39 -14.08
N GLU A 238 -1.72 4.39 -14.61
CA GLU A 238 -1.98 3.98 -15.99
C GLU A 238 -2.37 5.20 -16.79
N GLU A 239 -1.68 5.37 -17.92
CA GLU A 239 -2.00 6.38 -18.91
C GLU A 239 -1.88 7.82 -18.39
N CYS A 240 -0.90 8.10 -17.48
CA CYS A 240 -0.76 9.44 -16.92
C CYS A 240 -0.47 10.50 -18.01
N HIS A 241 0.33 10.17 -19.04
CA HIS A 241 0.54 11.06 -20.17
C HIS A 241 -0.71 11.17 -21.06
N ARG A 242 -1.41 10.07 -21.25
CA ARG A 242 -2.66 10.03 -22.02
C ARG A 242 -3.69 11.01 -21.48
N PHE A 243 -3.80 11.14 -20.15
CA PHE A 243 -4.78 11.98 -19.46
C PHE A 243 -4.24 13.32 -18.97
N ASP A 244 -2.99 13.69 -19.25
CA ASP A 244 -2.30 14.90 -18.74
C ASP A 244 -2.22 14.95 -17.20
N GLU A 245 -1.97 13.83 -16.56
CA GLU A 245 -1.97 13.68 -15.09
C GLU A 245 -0.59 13.40 -14.48
N CYS A 246 0.45 13.16 -15.30
CA CYS A 246 1.77 12.80 -14.79
C CYS A 246 2.32 13.80 -13.78
N GLU A 247 2.12 15.12 -13.97
CA GLU A 247 2.56 16.16 -13.03
C GLU A 247 1.88 16.02 -11.65
N LEU A 248 0.60 15.62 -11.62
CA LEU A 248 -0.13 15.41 -10.38
C LEU A 248 0.47 14.27 -9.53
N TYR A 249 0.98 13.24 -10.17
CA TYR A 249 1.67 12.14 -9.48
C TYR A 249 3.11 12.50 -9.14
N THR A 250 3.87 13.09 -10.08
CA THR A 250 5.29 13.43 -9.84
C THR A 250 5.48 14.49 -8.77
N ASP A 251 4.53 15.40 -8.60
CA ASP A 251 4.53 16.39 -7.51
C ASP A 251 4.46 15.72 -6.12
N VAL A 252 3.83 14.55 -6.00
CA VAL A 252 3.68 13.82 -4.74
C VAL A 252 4.77 12.77 -4.54
N TRP A 253 5.06 12.01 -5.59
CA TRP A 253 5.87 10.79 -5.53
C TRP A 253 7.28 10.96 -6.11
N GLY A 254 7.53 12.05 -6.86
CA GLY A 254 8.80 12.25 -7.56
C GLY A 254 9.12 11.07 -8.48
N ASP A 255 10.34 10.54 -8.35
CA ASP A 255 10.80 9.39 -9.14
C ASP A 255 10.32 8.01 -8.61
N HIS A 256 9.48 7.99 -7.58
CA HIS A 256 8.78 6.77 -7.08
C HIS A 256 7.39 6.64 -7.70
N LEU A 257 7.28 6.94 -8.97
CA LEU A 257 6.10 6.72 -9.80
C LEU A 257 6.43 5.67 -10.85
N LEU A 258 5.62 4.64 -10.96
CA LEU A 258 5.60 3.70 -12.09
C LEU A 258 4.45 4.12 -12.99
N ASP A 259 4.69 4.23 -14.30
CA ASP A 259 3.66 4.63 -15.24
C ASP A 259 3.58 3.65 -16.41
N ILE A 260 2.37 3.26 -16.75
CA ILE A 260 2.06 2.31 -17.82
C ILE A 260 1.21 3.02 -18.86
N GLU A 261 1.78 3.25 -20.05
CA GLU A 261 1.02 3.71 -21.23
C GLU A 261 0.61 2.50 -22.09
N TYR A 262 -0.52 2.60 -22.77
CA TYR A 262 -1.04 1.52 -23.60
C TYR A 262 -0.96 1.84 -25.09
N SER A 263 -0.52 0.85 -25.88
CA SER A 263 -0.24 1.00 -27.30
C SER A 263 -1.49 1.30 -28.17
N ASP A 264 -2.68 0.99 -27.68
CA ASP A 264 -3.96 1.18 -28.37
C ASP A 264 -4.57 2.58 -28.17
N ASP A 265 -4.13 3.36 -27.16
CA ASP A 265 -4.65 4.71 -26.86
C ASP A 265 -3.55 5.75 -26.60
N LEU A 266 -2.37 5.54 -27.15
CA LEU A 266 -1.21 6.43 -26.94
C LEU A 266 -1.43 7.79 -27.63
N ARG A 267 -1.13 8.89 -26.95
CA ARG A 267 -1.08 10.22 -27.54
C ARG A 267 0.26 10.45 -28.21
N GLY A 268 0.29 10.40 -29.53
CA GLY A 268 1.52 10.51 -30.32
C GLY A 268 2.29 9.20 -30.40
N SER A 269 3.60 9.27 -30.56
CA SER A 269 4.50 8.11 -30.51
C SER A 269 5.08 7.92 -29.12
N PHE A 270 5.46 6.71 -28.76
CA PHE A 270 6.09 6.45 -27.45
C PHE A 270 7.42 7.23 -27.28
N ALA A 271 8.15 7.47 -28.35
CA ALA A 271 9.34 8.34 -28.33
C ALA A 271 9.01 9.79 -27.95
N GLU A 272 7.82 10.30 -28.33
CA GLU A 272 7.34 11.63 -27.92
C GLU A 272 6.90 11.62 -26.46
N VAL A 273 6.28 10.55 -25.99
CA VAL A 273 5.95 10.35 -24.56
C VAL A 273 7.24 10.41 -23.72
N CYS A 274 8.25 9.63 -24.06
CA CYS A 274 9.53 9.63 -23.35
C CYS A 274 10.32 10.95 -23.43
N ALA A 275 10.02 11.81 -24.40
CA ALA A 275 10.63 13.12 -24.54
C ALA A 275 9.92 14.22 -23.72
N ASP A 276 8.73 13.94 -23.17
CA ASP A 276 7.98 14.87 -22.35
C ASP A 276 8.61 14.95 -20.95
N PRO A 277 9.04 16.14 -20.49
CA PRO A 277 9.68 16.28 -19.18
C PRO A 277 8.77 16.01 -17.97
N GLN A 278 7.46 15.92 -18.16
CA GLN A 278 6.49 15.59 -17.12
C GLN A 278 6.32 14.10 -16.92
N VAL A 279 6.76 13.29 -17.89
CA VAL A 279 6.66 11.82 -17.87
C VAL A 279 7.82 11.23 -17.07
N PRO A 280 7.55 10.31 -16.12
CA PRO A 280 8.60 9.67 -15.33
C PRO A 280 9.49 8.76 -16.21
N SER A 281 10.78 8.67 -15.85
CA SER A 281 11.73 7.80 -16.56
C SER A 281 11.44 6.31 -16.41
N SER A 282 10.52 5.94 -15.53
CA SER A 282 10.02 4.59 -15.28
C SER A 282 8.87 4.20 -16.23
N THR A 283 8.40 5.12 -17.10
CA THR A 283 7.26 4.86 -18.01
C THR A 283 7.56 3.73 -18.97
N ILE A 284 6.60 2.82 -19.08
CA ILE A 284 6.60 1.71 -20.03
C ILE A 284 5.42 1.78 -20.98
N LEU A 285 5.55 1.13 -22.13
CA LEU A 285 4.46 0.88 -23.07
C LEU A 285 4.11 -0.60 -23.05
N ARG A 286 2.83 -0.90 -22.86
CA ARG A 286 2.30 -2.25 -22.92
C ARG A 286 1.13 -2.37 -23.90
N ASP A 287 0.84 -3.59 -24.30
CA ASP A 287 -0.49 -3.91 -24.83
C ASP A 287 -1.52 -3.90 -23.69
N ARG A 288 -2.77 -3.53 -23.98
CA ARG A 288 -3.83 -3.37 -22.95
C ARG A 288 -4.20 -4.68 -22.25
N ASP A 289 -4.09 -5.80 -22.96
CA ASP A 289 -4.39 -7.12 -22.41
C ASP A 289 -3.21 -7.68 -21.57
N LEU A 290 -2.11 -6.93 -21.46
CA LEU A 290 -0.90 -7.28 -20.71
C LEU A 290 -0.38 -8.68 -21.05
N THR A 291 -0.41 -9.01 -22.34
CA THR A 291 -0.07 -10.35 -22.82
C THR A 291 1.38 -10.74 -22.58
N THR A 292 1.66 -12.04 -22.64
CA THR A 292 3.02 -12.58 -22.49
C THR A 292 3.77 -12.59 -23.82
N PRO A 293 5.11 -12.70 -23.87
CA PRO A 293 5.91 -12.67 -25.10
C PRO A 293 5.58 -13.71 -26.16
N ASP A 294 4.85 -14.77 -25.80
CA ASP A 294 4.39 -15.79 -26.74
C ASP A 294 3.15 -15.34 -27.54
N ASN A 295 2.51 -14.25 -27.14
CA ASN A 295 1.36 -13.67 -27.82
C ASN A 295 1.82 -12.72 -28.93
N PRO A 296 1.27 -12.78 -30.15
CA PRO A 296 1.64 -11.88 -31.23
C PRO A 296 1.29 -10.39 -30.97
N ASP A 297 0.39 -10.11 -30.04
CA ASP A 297 -0.04 -8.76 -29.67
C ASP A 297 0.82 -8.17 -28.53
N TYR A 298 1.78 -8.92 -28.02
CA TYR A 298 2.68 -8.48 -26.96
C TYR A 298 3.44 -7.21 -27.35
N VAL A 299 3.39 -6.22 -26.48
CA VAL A 299 4.15 -4.96 -26.57
C VAL A 299 4.87 -4.72 -25.25
N PHE A 300 6.16 -4.40 -25.33
CA PHE A 300 6.93 -3.84 -24.21
C PHE A 300 7.98 -2.89 -24.76
N GLU A 301 7.91 -1.63 -24.37
CA GLU A 301 8.95 -0.62 -24.56
C GLU A 301 9.14 0.13 -23.22
N SER A 302 10.25 0.81 -23.03
CA SER A 302 10.51 1.63 -21.84
C SER A 302 11.22 2.91 -22.21
N CYS A 303 10.95 3.95 -21.48
CA CYS A 303 11.71 5.19 -21.58
C CYS A 303 13.09 5.01 -20.95
#